data_3a15f4a90447a80b9e8cbaa575431de9
#
_entry.id   3a15f4a90447a80b9e8cbaa575431de9
#
_cell.length_a   1.000
_cell.length_b   1.000
_cell.length_c   1.000
_cell.angle_alpha   90.00
_cell.angle_beta   90.00
_cell.angle_gamma   90.00
#
_symmetry.space_group_name_H-M   'P 1'
#
loop_
_entity.id
_entity.type
_entity.pdbx_description
1 polymer ?
#
loop_
_entity_poly.entity_id
_entity_poly.type
_entity_poly.pdbx_seq_one_letter_code
_entity_poly.pdbx_strand_id
1 'polypeptide(L)'
;MDNNKKDFKPYIPADKVVPEFTVTALLIGILLAIVFGAANAYLGLLVGMTVSASIPAAVISMGIIRVILRKDSILENNMVQTIGSAGESVAAGAIFTLPALFLWAEEGKIDFPSILTIFLIALFGGILGVCFMVPLRQALIVEEHGILPFPEGTACAEVLLAGEEGGSKAGTVFAGLGIAAVYKFLADGTMLFKSEIGHAFESYKGSQVGIQVLPALAGVGYICGPKISSYMFAGGTLSWFVLMPMIALFGADATIFPASKTVTELLTMEGGGPSALWSNYIKYIGAGAVATGGIISLIKSLPLIVRTFKQAIGSMRSKNGAHKGLRTEQDLSIPVLIVIALVIAVLIWLIPTFPVNLVGALIIVVFGFFFATVSSRMVGLIGSSNNPVSGMTIATLLFATVILKATGTTGITGMVGAISIGGIICIVAAIAGDASQDLKTGFIVGATPKKQQIGEIVGVVASAAAIGFVLYLLNEAWGYGTEKIPAAQATMMKMLVEGIMNGELPWALIFIGVFIAIVVEILHMPVMPFAVGMYLPFSLSAGIMAGGVVRILVEKKKGTEKEKKARTDRGLLFTSGMIAGEGIIGILLAILAVLKIDSKIILPFQLPQIGSLILFIALLALLYKVCMKADKE
;
A
#
# COMPACT_ATOMS: atom_id res chain seq x y z
N MET A 1 -27.61 16.54 -24.56
CA MET A 1 -26.59 16.93 -23.58
C MET A 1 -27.32 17.72 -22.52
N ASP A 2 -27.76 17.02 -21.46
CA ASP A 2 -28.68 17.56 -20.46
C ASP A 2 -28.01 18.59 -19.56
N ASN A 3 -28.60 19.77 -19.53
CA ASN A 3 -28.25 20.94 -18.72
C ASN A 3 -28.67 20.77 -17.24
N ASN A 4 -28.31 19.69 -16.59
CA ASN A 4 -28.60 19.46 -15.19
C ASN A 4 -27.30 19.42 -14.35
N LYS A 5 -26.43 20.44 -14.49
CA LYS A 5 -25.47 20.77 -13.44
C LYS A 5 -26.28 21.35 -12.27
N LYS A 6 -26.82 20.49 -11.41
CA LYS A 6 -27.26 20.89 -10.09
C LYS A 6 -26.02 21.46 -9.38
N ASP A 7 -26.08 22.75 -9.03
CA ASP A 7 -25.04 23.40 -8.22
C ASP A 7 -24.81 22.56 -6.95
N PHE A 8 -23.69 21.84 -6.90
CA PHE A 8 -23.34 21.05 -5.71
C PHE A 8 -23.10 22.02 -4.55
N LYS A 9 -23.81 21.78 -3.44
CA LYS A 9 -23.63 22.56 -2.19
C LYS A 9 -22.88 21.70 -1.18
N PRO A 10 -21.67 22.11 -0.75
CA PRO A 10 -20.94 21.40 0.29
C PRO A 10 -21.65 21.52 1.63
N TYR A 11 -21.36 20.59 2.55
CA TYR A 11 -21.97 20.56 3.89
C TYR A 11 -21.73 21.85 4.68
N ILE A 12 -20.48 22.32 4.74
CA ILE A 12 -20.15 23.65 5.27
C ILE A 12 -20.15 24.63 4.11
N PRO A 13 -21.08 25.62 4.09
CA PRO A 13 -21.16 26.61 3.03
C PRO A 13 -19.86 27.41 2.86
N ALA A 14 -19.59 27.85 1.62
CA ALA A 14 -18.35 28.53 1.27
C ALA A 14 -18.14 29.88 1.97
N ASP A 15 -19.22 30.54 2.38
CA ASP A 15 -19.24 31.80 3.13
C ASP A 15 -19.00 31.62 4.62
N LYS A 16 -19.22 30.42 5.15
CA LYS A 16 -19.02 30.11 6.59
C LYS A 16 -17.55 29.81 6.88
N VAL A 17 -16.95 30.58 7.78
CA VAL A 17 -15.59 30.37 8.26
C VAL A 17 -15.64 29.58 9.57
N VAL A 18 -15.04 28.40 9.56
CA VAL A 18 -14.92 27.53 10.76
C VAL A 18 -13.46 27.12 10.94
N PRO A 19 -13.04 26.71 12.15
CA PRO A 19 -11.69 26.22 12.38
C PRO A 19 -11.39 24.99 11.49
N GLU A 20 -10.25 25.01 10.79
CA GLU A 20 -9.79 23.93 9.92
C GLU A 20 -8.35 23.53 10.25
N PHE A 21 -7.43 24.50 10.12
CA PHE A 21 -5.99 24.33 10.27
C PHE A 21 -5.55 24.80 11.65
N THR A 22 -5.89 24.02 12.68
CA THR A 22 -5.57 24.33 14.08
C THR A 22 -4.33 23.56 14.55
N VAL A 23 -3.67 24.04 15.60
CA VAL A 23 -2.54 23.34 16.22
C VAL A 23 -2.94 21.93 16.68
N THR A 24 -4.16 21.78 17.20
CA THR A 24 -4.70 20.48 17.60
C THR A 24 -4.79 19.52 16.40
N ALA A 25 -5.37 19.97 15.28
CA ALA A 25 -5.48 19.17 14.07
C ALA A 25 -4.11 18.81 13.51
N LEU A 26 -3.15 19.75 13.51
CA LEU A 26 -1.78 19.50 13.07
C LEU A 26 -1.08 18.43 13.91
N LEU A 27 -1.09 18.55 15.23
CA LEU A 27 -0.40 17.61 16.12
C LEU A 27 -0.98 16.19 16.02
N ILE A 28 -2.32 16.07 16.03
CA ILE A 28 -2.98 14.77 15.89
C ILE A 28 -2.70 14.21 14.49
N GLY A 29 -2.81 15.03 13.44
CA GLY A 29 -2.54 14.63 12.07
C GLY A 29 -1.11 14.14 11.86
N ILE A 30 -0.10 14.86 12.38
CA ILE A 30 1.31 14.47 12.35
C ILE A 30 1.51 13.12 13.06
N LEU A 31 0.93 12.96 14.25
CA LEU A 31 1.00 11.69 14.98
C LEU A 31 0.42 10.53 14.15
N LEU A 32 -0.77 10.73 13.57
CA LEU A 32 -1.41 9.71 12.74
C LEU A 32 -0.64 9.45 11.45
N ALA A 33 -0.03 10.47 10.83
CA ALA A 33 0.82 10.31 9.64
C ALA A 33 2.00 9.38 9.92
N ILE A 34 2.67 9.54 11.06
CA ILE A 34 3.79 8.68 11.48
C ILE A 34 3.29 7.26 11.79
N VAL A 35 2.23 7.15 12.59
CA VAL A 35 1.70 5.85 13.04
C VAL A 35 1.15 5.04 11.86
N PHE A 36 0.32 5.64 11.01
CA PHE A 36 -0.22 4.94 9.84
C PHE A 36 0.83 4.70 8.78
N GLY A 37 1.78 5.61 8.59
CA GLY A 37 2.94 5.40 7.72
C GLY A 37 3.73 4.17 8.16
N ALA A 38 4.06 4.05 9.45
CA ALA A 38 4.78 2.91 9.99
C ALA A 38 3.97 1.61 9.88
N ALA A 39 2.70 1.63 10.27
CA ALA A 39 1.82 0.46 10.20
C ALA A 39 1.64 -0.04 8.77
N ASN A 40 1.42 0.88 7.81
CA ASN A 40 1.26 0.54 6.41
C ASN A 40 2.57 0.05 5.78
N ALA A 41 3.72 0.59 6.20
CA ALA A 41 5.02 0.07 5.79
C ALA A 41 5.20 -1.39 6.22
N TYR A 42 4.92 -1.72 7.47
CA TYR A 42 4.98 -3.10 7.96
C TYR A 42 4.05 -4.03 7.17
N LEU A 43 2.77 -3.68 7.08
CA LEU A 43 1.78 -4.53 6.43
C LEU A 43 2.00 -4.64 4.91
N GLY A 44 2.34 -3.54 4.26
CA GLY A 44 2.58 -3.54 2.82
C GLY A 44 3.80 -4.35 2.41
N LEU A 45 4.85 -4.37 3.23
CA LEU A 45 6.02 -5.24 3.04
C LEU A 45 5.70 -6.72 3.30
N LEU A 46 4.80 -6.99 4.23
CA LEU A 46 4.35 -8.35 4.54
C LEU A 46 3.44 -8.92 3.45
N VAL A 47 2.43 -8.15 3.01
CA VAL A 47 1.36 -8.62 2.13
C VAL A 47 1.61 -8.27 0.65
N GLY A 48 2.51 -7.32 0.38
CA GLY A 48 2.76 -6.81 -0.98
C GLY A 48 1.67 -5.87 -1.51
N MET A 49 0.78 -5.39 -0.63
CA MET A 49 -0.33 -4.48 -0.93
C MET A 49 -0.46 -3.44 0.18
N THR A 50 -0.99 -2.28 -0.15
CA THR A 50 -1.28 -1.20 0.81
C THR A 50 -2.78 -1.00 0.96
N VAL A 51 -3.20 -0.47 2.10
CA VAL A 51 -4.61 -0.20 2.41
C VAL A 51 -4.73 1.25 2.86
N SER A 52 -5.67 1.99 2.27
CA SER A 52 -5.90 3.40 2.60
C SER A 52 -6.25 3.59 4.08
N ALA A 53 -5.61 4.56 4.70
CA ALA A 53 -5.83 4.96 6.09
C ALA A 53 -6.83 6.12 6.25
N SER A 54 -7.39 6.67 5.16
CA SER A 54 -8.27 7.84 5.18
C SER A 54 -9.46 7.65 6.13
N ILE A 55 -10.19 6.54 6.01
CA ILE A 55 -11.35 6.26 6.86
C ILE A 55 -10.94 6.01 8.33
N PRO A 56 -9.95 5.13 8.64
CA PRO A 56 -9.45 4.99 10.01
C PRO A 56 -8.98 6.31 10.62
N ALA A 57 -8.25 7.13 9.87
CA ALA A 57 -7.78 8.43 10.34
C ALA A 57 -8.94 9.37 10.67
N ALA A 58 -9.98 9.44 9.82
CA ALA A 58 -11.18 10.24 10.08
C ALA A 58 -11.90 9.79 11.36
N VAL A 59 -12.06 8.48 11.55
CA VAL A 59 -12.75 7.92 12.72
C VAL A 59 -11.96 8.14 14.00
N ILE A 60 -10.65 7.92 13.98
CA ILE A 60 -9.78 8.15 15.15
C ILE A 60 -9.76 9.64 15.48
N SER A 61 -9.68 10.51 14.47
CA SER A 61 -9.76 11.96 14.63
C SER A 61 -11.06 12.37 15.37
N MET A 62 -12.21 11.88 14.91
CA MET A 62 -13.49 12.15 15.55
C MET A 62 -13.51 11.65 17.01
N GLY A 63 -12.97 10.46 17.26
CA GLY A 63 -12.84 9.92 18.61
C GLY A 63 -12.00 10.83 19.52
N ILE A 64 -10.88 11.33 19.05
CA ILE A 64 -10.00 12.22 19.85
C ILE A 64 -10.60 13.61 19.98
N ILE A 65 -10.95 14.26 18.87
CA ILE A 65 -11.38 15.68 18.88
C ILE A 65 -12.74 15.81 19.55
N ARG A 66 -13.71 14.96 19.22
CA ARG A 66 -15.09 15.09 19.72
C ARG A 66 -15.27 14.47 21.10
N VAL A 67 -14.80 13.24 21.32
CA VAL A 67 -15.05 12.52 22.58
C VAL A 67 -14.08 12.95 23.67
N ILE A 68 -12.78 13.06 23.38
CA ILE A 68 -11.75 13.38 24.37
C ILE A 68 -11.65 14.91 24.57
N LEU A 69 -11.47 15.66 23.47
CA LEU A 69 -11.27 17.11 23.53
C LEU A 69 -12.59 17.90 23.56
N ARG A 70 -13.72 17.24 23.32
CA ARG A 70 -15.08 17.83 23.34
C ARG A 70 -15.23 19.04 22.42
N LYS A 71 -14.56 19.00 21.25
CA LYS A 71 -14.66 20.00 20.19
C LYS A 71 -15.53 19.44 19.07
N ASP A 72 -16.38 20.27 18.49
CA ASP A 72 -17.25 19.93 17.38
C ASP A 72 -16.79 20.67 16.13
N SER A 73 -15.94 20.04 15.31
CA SER A 73 -15.40 20.63 14.09
C SER A 73 -15.09 19.57 13.04
N ILE A 74 -16.02 19.41 12.11
CA ILE A 74 -15.85 18.47 10.97
C ILE A 74 -14.63 18.81 10.13
N LEU A 75 -14.30 20.12 9.96
CA LEU A 75 -13.18 20.54 9.15
C LEU A 75 -11.82 20.30 9.85
N GLU A 76 -11.76 20.36 11.20
CA GLU A 76 -10.57 19.89 11.93
C GLU A 76 -10.38 18.39 11.77
N ASN A 77 -11.46 17.59 11.85
CA ASN A 77 -11.42 16.14 11.61
C ASN A 77 -10.97 15.80 10.20
N ASN A 78 -11.47 16.53 9.20
CA ASN A 78 -11.03 16.38 7.81
C ASN A 78 -9.54 16.73 7.65
N MET A 79 -9.05 17.77 8.32
CA MET A 79 -7.64 18.15 8.29
C MET A 79 -6.74 17.06 8.91
N VAL A 80 -7.13 16.49 10.04
CA VAL A 80 -6.40 15.38 10.68
C VAL A 80 -6.36 14.17 9.77
N GLN A 81 -7.48 13.85 9.13
CA GLN A 81 -7.58 12.76 8.18
C GLN A 81 -6.65 12.99 6.98
N THR A 82 -6.68 14.18 6.38
CA THR A 82 -5.81 14.55 5.25
C THR A 82 -4.32 14.41 5.62
N ILE A 83 -3.88 14.95 6.76
CA ILE A 83 -2.48 14.85 7.20
C ILE A 83 -2.10 13.38 7.46
N GLY A 84 -2.98 12.62 8.11
CA GLY A 84 -2.75 11.20 8.45
C GLY A 84 -2.67 10.30 7.21
N SER A 85 -3.53 10.54 6.24
CA SER A 85 -3.59 9.82 4.96
C SER A 85 -2.35 10.07 4.12
N ALA A 86 -1.90 11.32 4.00
CA ALA A 86 -0.66 11.66 3.29
C ALA A 86 0.55 10.90 3.86
N GLY A 87 0.60 10.70 5.18
CA GLY A 87 1.66 9.92 5.84
C GLY A 87 1.66 8.45 5.42
N GLU A 88 0.51 7.83 5.36
CA GLU A 88 0.32 6.46 4.89
C GLU A 88 0.77 6.32 3.44
N SER A 89 0.40 7.26 2.57
CA SER A 89 0.71 7.23 1.15
C SER A 89 2.20 7.40 0.84
N VAL A 90 2.95 8.20 1.63
CA VAL A 90 4.42 8.26 1.56
C VAL A 90 5.01 6.88 1.80
N ALA A 91 4.55 6.19 2.85
CA ALA A 91 5.02 4.86 3.17
C ALA A 91 4.66 3.86 2.05
N ALA A 92 3.42 3.91 1.54
CA ALA A 92 2.96 3.07 0.45
C ALA A 92 3.85 3.17 -0.81
N GLY A 93 4.28 4.38 -1.17
CA GLY A 93 5.21 4.58 -2.29
C GLY A 93 6.63 4.12 -1.98
N ALA A 94 7.11 4.36 -0.77
CA ALA A 94 8.48 4.05 -0.36
C ALA A 94 8.79 2.55 -0.30
N ILE A 95 7.87 1.75 0.25
CA ILE A 95 8.09 0.30 0.49
C ILE A 95 8.18 -0.54 -0.78
N PHE A 96 7.69 -0.05 -1.90
CA PHE A 96 7.74 -0.80 -3.16
C PHE A 96 9.12 -0.75 -3.83
N THR A 97 9.98 0.20 -3.45
CA THR A 97 11.26 0.43 -4.09
C THR A 97 12.44 0.46 -3.13
N LEU A 98 12.36 1.25 -2.06
CA LEU A 98 13.50 1.51 -1.18
C LEU A 98 14.08 0.29 -0.48
N PRO A 99 13.31 -0.76 -0.09
CA PRO A 99 13.89 -1.98 0.46
C PRO A 99 14.84 -2.71 -0.50
N ALA A 100 14.78 -2.43 -1.82
CA ALA A 100 15.74 -2.94 -2.78
C ALA A 100 17.19 -2.49 -2.46
N LEU A 101 17.36 -1.27 -1.94
CA LEU A 101 18.66 -0.76 -1.50
C LEU A 101 19.19 -1.53 -0.29
N PHE A 102 18.33 -1.90 0.65
CA PHE A 102 18.69 -2.73 1.80
C PHE A 102 19.09 -4.14 1.36
N LEU A 103 18.37 -4.74 0.44
CA LEU A 103 18.72 -6.06 -0.12
C LEU A 103 20.09 -6.05 -0.79
N TRP A 104 20.46 -4.98 -1.53
CA TRP A 104 21.81 -4.84 -2.09
C TRP A 104 22.88 -4.61 -1.03
N ALA A 105 22.54 -3.90 0.05
CA ALA A 105 23.47 -3.70 1.16
C ALA A 105 23.75 -5.01 1.90
N GLU A 106 22.74 -5.83 2.15
CA GLU A 106 22.90 -7.18 2.74
C GLU A 106 23.71 -8.13 1.85
N GLU A 107 23.61 -7.96 0.52
CA GLU A 107 24.46 -8.68 -0.44
C GLU A 107 25.90 -8.13 -0.52
N GLY A 108 26.22 -7.06 0.23
CA GLY A 108 27.54 -6.41 0.21
C GLY A 108 27.86 -5.66 -1.08
N LYS A 109 26.86 -5.32 -1.90
CA LYS A 109 27.01 -4.58 -3.16
C LYS A 109 27.11 -3.08 -2.95
N ILE A 110 26.44 -2.55 -1.95
CA ILE A 110 26.43 -1.13 -1.56
C ILE A 110 26.48 -1.00 -0.03
N ASP A 111 26.80 0.16 0.46
CA ASP A 111 26.57 0.52 1.87
C ASP A 111 25.05 0.68 2.12
N PHE A 112 24.62 0.49 3.37
CA PHE A 112 23.22 0.74 3.74
C PHE A 112 22.82 2.18 3.42
N PRO A 113 21.64 2.40 2.81
CA PRO A 113 21.20 3.74 2.42
C PRO A 113 21.10 4.65 3.64
N SER A 114 21.65 5.84 3.60
CA SER A 114 21.55 6.76 4.74
C SER A 114 20.09 7.15 5.01
N ILE A 115 19.74 7.38 6.28
CA ILE A 115 18.40 7.87 6.66
C ILE A 115 18.09 9.18 5.92
N LEU A 116 19.10 10.03 5.69
CA LEU A 116 18.95 11.26 4.92
C LEU A 116 18.57 10.99 3.46
N THR A 117 19.17 9.98 2.82
CA THR A 117 18.82 9.60 1.45
C THR A 117 17.36 9.16 1.35
N ILE A 118 16.92 8.29 2.27
CA ILE A 118 15.53 7.81 2.33
C ILE A 118 14.57 8.98 2.59
N PHE A 119 14.91 9.85 3.56
CA PHE A 119 14.15 11.05 3.86
C PHE A 119 13.98 11.95 2.64
N LEU A 120 15.06 12.23 1.91
CA LEU A 120 15.00 13.11 0.75
C LEU A 120 14.21 12.50 -0.41
N ILE A 121 14.33 11.18 -0.67
CA ILE A 121 13.51 10.48 -1.67
C ILE A 121 12.02 10.60 -1.30
N ALA A 122 11.70 10.34 -0.05
CA ALA A 122 10.32 10.41 0.44
C ALA A 122 9.75 11.83 0.40
N LEU A 123 10.54 12.81 0.84
CA LEU A 123 10.18 14.22 0.86
C LEU A 123 9.94 14.77 -0.56
N PHE A 124 10.89 14.54 -1.46
CA PHE A 124 10.79 15.05 -2.82
C PHE A 124 9.65 14.39 -3.59
N GLY A 125 9.52 13.06 -3.46
CA GLY A 125 8.40 12.32 -4.06
C GLY A 125 7.05 12.83 -3.53
N GLY A 126 6.92 12.98 -2.22
CA GLY A 126 5.68 13.43 -1.59
C GLY A 126 5.31 14.86 -1.97
N ILE A 127 6.25 15.81 -1.90
CA ILE A 127 5.98 17.21 -2.28
C ILE A 127 5.65 17.32 -3.78
N LEU A 128 6.38 16.62 -4.66
CA LEU A 128 6.06 16.60 -6.09
C LEU A 128 4.68 16.00 -6.35
N GLY A 129 4.27 14.94 -5.60
CA GLY A 129 2.95 14.35 -5.71
C GLY A 129 1.84 15.35 -5.42
N VAL A 130 1.95 16.10 -4.33
CA VAL A 130 1.02 17.20 -4.00
C VAL A 130 1.06 18.29 -5.08
N CYS A 131 2.26 18.75 -5.48
CA CYS A 131 2.41 19.79 -6.50
C CYS A 131 1.76 19.41 -7.83
N PHE A 132 1.82 18.16 -8.22
CA PHE A 132 1.26 17.68 -9.49
C PHE A 132 -0.24 17.40 -9.40
N MET A 133 -0.77 17.07 -8.20
CA MET A 133 -2.23 16.87 -8.02
C MET A 133 -3.00 18.18 -7.98
N VAL A 134 -2.47 19.25 -7.38
CA VAL A 134 -3.19 20.51 -7.21
C VAL A 134 -3.77 21.07 -8.52
N PRO A 135 -3.03 21.17 -9.64
CA PRO A 135 -3.58 21.63 -10.91
C PRO A 135 -4.71 20.75 -11.48
N LEU A 136 -4.75 19.47 -11.07
CA LEU A 136 -5.75 18.50 -11.55
C LEU A 136 -7.06 18.56 -10.77
N ARG A 137 -7.05 19.15 -9.56
CA ARG A 137 -8.21 19.18 -8.66
C ARG A 137 -9.46 19.73 -9.32
N GLN A 138 -9.34 20.87 -9.99
CA GLN A 138 -10.49 21.51 -10.64
C GLN A 138 -11.14 20.58 -11.68
N ALA A 139 -10.31 19.96 -12.53
CA ALA A 139 -10.81 19.06 -13.57
C ALA A 139 -11.43 17.77 -13.01
N LEU A 140 -10.70 17.07 -12.12
CA LEU A 140 -11.08 15.74 -11.70
C LEU A 140 -12.14 15.73 -10.59
N ILE A 141 -12.07 16.68 -9.64
CA ILE A 141 -12.91 16.68 -8.45
C ILE A 141 -14.15 17.56 -8.62
N VAL A 142 -13.99 18.74 -9.24
CA VAL A 142 -15.08 19.72 -9.39
C VAL A 142 -15.85 19.49 -10.69
N GLU A 143 -15.16 19.51 -11.86
CA GLU A 143 -15.84 19.41 -13.15
C GLU A 143 -16.37 18.01 -13.45
N GLU A 144 -15.65 16.96 -13.03
CA GLU A 144 -16.09 15.57 -13.16
C GLU A 144 -16.84 15.07 -11.92
N HIS A 145 -17.38 15.96 -11.09
CA HIS A 145 -18.23 15.56 -9.96
C HIS A 145 -19.49 14.84 -10.47
N GLY A 146 -19.75 13.64 -9.92
CA GLY A 146 -20.83 12.74 -10.38
C GLY A 146 -20.42 11.78 -11.50
N ILE A 147 -19.27 12.01 -12.18
CA ILE A 147 -18.68 11.08 -13.16
C ILE A 147 -17.61 10.21 -12.48
N LEU A 148 -16.68 10.83 -11.74
CA LEU A 148 -15.70 10.14 -10.93
C LEU A 148 -16.24 9.96 -9.50
N PRO A 149 -16.48 8.71 -9.06
CA PRO A 149 -17.08 8.43 -7.76
C PRO A 149 -16.17 8.74 -6.58
N PHE A 150 -14.83 8.66 -6.74
CA PHE A 150 -13.87 8.76 -5.64
C PHE A 150 -14.32 7.95 -4.42
N PRO A 151 -14.35 6.62 -4.50
CA PRO A 151 -15.11 5.79 -3.57
C PRO A 151 -14.68 5.94 -2.11
N GLU A 152 -13.38 6.03 -1.84
CA GLU A 152 -12.84 6.18 -0.48
C GLU A 152 -13.05 7.59 0.06
N GLY A 153 -12.80 8.62 -0.77
CA GLY A 153 -13.03 10.01 -0.38
C GLY A 153 -14.51 10.32 -0.11
N THR A 154 -15.40 9.76 -0.93
CA THR A 154 -16.84 9.87 -0.71
C THR A 154 -17.27 9.14 0.56
N ALA A 155 -16.80 7.90 0.77
CA ALA A 155 -17.08 7.16 1.99
C ALA A 155 -16.51 7.84 3.25
N CYS A 156 -15.31 8.43 3.15
CA CYS A 156 -14.72 9.20 4.24
C CYS A 156 -15.57 10.43 4.59
N ALA A 157 -16.05 11.17 3.59
CA ALA A 157 -16.97 12.29 3.81
C ALA A 157 -18.29 11.82 4.48
N GLU A 158 -18.88 10.70 4.02
CA GLU A 158 -20.07 10.12 4.65
C GLU A 158 -19.83 9.74 6.12
N VAL A 159 -18.63 9.23 6.43
CA VAL A 159 -18.24 8.90 7.82
C VAL A 159 -18.11 10.14 8.68
N LEU A 160 -17.47 11.21 8.17
CA LEU A 160 -17.36 12.49 8.86
C LEU A 160 -18.74 13.12 9.12
N LEU A 161 -19.61 13.13 8.13
CA LEU A 161 -20.99 13.63 8.23
C LEU A 161 -21.81 12.83 9.24
N ALA A 162 -21.76 11.50 9.17
CA ALA A 162 -22.45 10.64 10.15
C ALA A 162 -21.89 10.81 11.58
N GLY A 163 -20.62 11.17 11.70
CA GLY A 163 -20.01 11.53 12.98
C GLY A 163 -20.63 12.79 13.59
N GLU A 164 -20.95 13.80 12.80
CA GLU A 164 -21.66 15.01 13.26
C GLU A 164 -23.06 14.69 13.82
N GLU A 165 -23.74 13.71 13.24
CA GLU A 165 -25.07 13.26 13.67
C GLU A 165 -25.05 12.33 14.91
N GLY A 166 -23.88 12.03 15.49
CA GLY A 166 -23.75 11.25 16.74
C GLY A 166 -23.63 9.73 16.55
N GLY A 167 -23.12 9.25 15.42
CA GLY A 167 -23.09 7.82 15.05
C GLY A 167 -22.07 6.95 15.82
N SER A 168 -22.42 5.66 16.02
CA SER A 168 -21.62 4.62 16.71
C SER A 168 -20.44 4.06 15.89
N LYS A 169 -20.15 4.61 14.72
CA LYS A 169 -19.16 4.08 13.75
C LYS A 169 -17.73 4.07 14.31
N ALA A 170 -17.36 5.09 15.09
CA ALA A 170 -16.04 5.17 15.73
C ALA A 170 -15.76 3.98 16.66
N GLY A 171 -16.74 3.56 17.46
CA GLY A 171 -16.61 2.43 18.36
C GLY A 171 -16.28 1.12 17.64
N THR A 172 -16.75 0.95 16.40
CA THR A 172 -16.47 -0.25 15.61
C THR A 172 -15.01 -0.32 15.17
N VAL A 173 -14.40 0.81 14.76
CA VAL A 173 -12.98 0.87 14.38
C VAL A 173 -12.09 0.68 15.60
N PHE A 174 -12.38 1.36 16.72
CA PHE A 174 -11.62 1.19 17.96
C PHE A 174 -11.72 -0.22 18.53
N ALA A 175 -12.88 -0.88 18.41
CA ALA A 175 -13.03 -2.28 18.80
C ALA A 175 -12.16 -3.20 17.93
N GLY A 176 -12.14 -3.01 16.61
CA GLY A 176 -11.25 -3.73 15.70
C GLY A 176 -9.78 -3.54 16.04
N LEU A 177 -9.37 -2.27 16.26
CA LEU A 177 -8.02 -1.90 16.63
C LEU A 177 -7.59 -2.57 17.95
N GLY A 178 -8.39 -2.44 19.00
CA GLY A 178 -8.05 -3.00 20.32
C GLY A 178 -7.97 -4.53 20.31
N ILE A 179 -8.93 -5.21 19.65
CA ILE A 179 -8.96 -6.66 19.56
C ILE A 179 -7.74 -7.17 18.79
N ALA A 180 -7.43 -6.58 17.63
CA ALA A 180 -6.28 -6.99 16.83
C ALA A 180 -4.95 -6.67 17.52
N ALA A 181 -4.83 -5.55 18.19
CA ALA A 181 -3.65 -5.19 18.97
C ALA A 181 -3.38 -6.21 20.07
N VAL A 182 -4.40 -6.58 20.86
CA VAL A 182 -4.27 -7.61 21.90
C VAL A 182 -3.94 -8.96 21.29
N TYR A 183 -4.64 -9.36 20.22
CA TYR A 183 -4.41 -10.63 19.55
C TYR A 183 -2.98 -10.75 19.03
N LYS A 184 -2.48 -9.73 18.31
CA LYS A 184 -1.11 -9.68 17.77
C LYS A 184 -0.06 -9.72 18.88
N PHE A 185 -0.28 -8.95 19.95
CA PHE A 185 0.64 -8.95 21.08
C PHE A 185 0.70 -10.32 21.77
N LEU A 186 -0.43 -11.01 21.95
CA LEU A 186 -0.47 -12.35 22.51
C LEU A 186 0.17 -13.40 21.59
N ALA A 187 -0.02 -13.28 20.26
CA ALA A 187 0.56 -14.22 19.31
C ALA A 187 2.07 -14.06 19.18
N ASP A 188 2.54 -12.87 18.80
CA ASP A 188 3.94 -12.65 18.42
C ASP A 188 4.78 -12.00 19.52
N GLY A 189 4.15 -11.26 20.44
CA GLY A 189 4.83 -10.65 21.58
C GLY A 189 5.09 -11.66 22.69
N THR A 190 4.02 -12.27 23.21
CA THR A 190 4.14 -13.23 24.32
C THR A 190 4.33 -14.67 23.87
N MET A 191 4.19 -14.95 22.58
CA MET A 191 4.21 -16.31 21.99
C MET A 191 3.23 -17.29 22.67
N LEU A 192 2.10 -16.77 23.18
CA LEU A 192 1.07 -17.59 23.80
C LEU A 192 0.52 -18.64 22.83
N PHE A 193 0.45 -18.29 21.55
CA PHE A 193 0.07 -19.20 20.47
C PHE A 193 0.83 -18.83 19.20
N LYS A 194 0.99 -19.81 18.30
CA LYS A 194 1.70 -19.59 17.03
C LYS A 194 0.85 -18.75 16.09
N SER A 195 1.44 -17.70 15.52
CA SER A 195 0.83 -16.89 14.46
C SER A 195 0.80 -17.60 13.10
N GLU A 196 1.61 -18.64 12.93
CA GLU A 196 1.64 -19.49 11.76
C GLU A 196 1.46 -20.96 12.13
N ILE A 197 0.58 -21.62 11.38
CA ILE A 197 0.29 -23.04 11.52
C ILE A 197 0.58 -23.68 10.16
N GLY A 198 1.35 -24.76 10.15
CA GLY A 198 1.67 -25.43 8.90
C GLY A 198 2.05 -26.89 9.08
N HIS A 199 1.92 -27.64 7.99
CA HIS A 199 2.33 -29.04 7.91
C HIS A 199 2.95 -29.32 6.53
N ALA A 200 4.21 -29.72 6.50
CA ALA A 200 4.90 -30.19 5.31
C ALA A 200 4.54 -31.66 5.03
N PHE A 201 4.29 -31.99 3.77
CA PHE A 201 3.92 -33.35 3.38
C PHE A 201 5.14 -34.19 3.07
N GLU A 202 5.40 -35.24 3.82
CA GLU A 202 6.51 -36.19 3.57
C GLU A 202 6.30 -36.99 2.27
N SER A 203 5.07 -37.41 2.01
CA SER A 203 4.71 -38.17 0.80
C SER A 203 4.63 -37.34 -0.48
N TYR A 204 4.46 -36.02 -0.35
CA TYR A 204 4.38 -35.07 -1.45
C TYR A 204 5.47 -34.01 -1.28
N LYS A 205 6.71 -34.44 -1.49
CA LYS A 205 7.93 -33.66 -1.24
C LYS A 205 7.87 -32.28 -1.87
N GLY A 206 8.35 -31.28 -1.14
CA GLY A 206 8.37 -29.90 -1.60
C GLY A 206 7.05 -29.15 -1.39
N SER A 207 6.00 -29.80 -0.88
CA SER A 207 4.70 -29.17 -0.59
C SER A 207 4.48 -28.97 0.90
N GLN A 208 3.80 -27.87 1.24
CA GLN A 208 3.39 -27.54 2.60
C GLN A 208 2.03 -26.84 2.57
N VAL A 209 1.12 -27.26 3.44
CA VAL A 209 -0.09 -26.50 3.74
C VAL A 209 0.14 -25.69 5.00
N GLY A 210 -0.34 -24.45 5.02
CA GLY A 210 -0.22 -23.59 6.18
C GLY A 210 -1.18 -22.41 6.13
N ILE A 211 -1.37 -21.77 7.28
CA ILE A 211 -2.14 -20.54 7.41
C ILE A 211 -1.51 -19.64 8.46
N GLN A 212 -1.34 -18.37 8.12
CA GLN A 212 -1.06 -17.35 9.13
C GLN A 212 -2.37 -16.86 9.74
N VAL A 213 -2.48 -17.04 11.05
CA VAL A 213 -3.70 -16.75 11.82
C VAL A 213 -3.64 -15.36 12.43
N LEU A 214 -3.49 -14.34 11.55
CA LEU A 214 -3.30 -12.95 11.91
C LEU A 214 -4.52 -12.10 11.56
N PRO A 215 -4.92 -11.15 12.45
CA PRO A 215 -6.08 -10.29 12.23
C PRO A 215 -6.00 -9.43 10.97
N ALA A 216 -4.82 -8.86 10.67
CA ALA A 216 -4.65 -8.00 9.50
C ALA A 216 -4.84 -8.76 8.19
N LEU A 217 -4.40 -10.02 8.09
CA LEU A 217 -4.60 -10.83 6.88
C LEU A 217 -6.08 -11.10 6.63
N ALA A 218 -6.82 -11.45 7.68
CA ALA A 218 -8.28 -11.57 7.59
C ALA A 218 -8.93 -10.22 7.22
N GLY A 219 -8.42 -9.11 7.77
CA GLY A 219 -8.85 -7.75 7.44
C GLY A 219 -8.64 -7.41 5.97
N VAL A 220 -7.43 -7.63 5.45
CA VAL A 220 -7.09 -7.42 4.03
C VAL A 220 -8.01 -8.28 3.14
N GLY A 221 -8.18 -9.54 3.47
CA GLY A 221 -9.06 -10.45 2.70
C GLY A 221 -10.52 -9.99 2.68
N TYR A 222 -11.01 -9.45 3.79
CA TYR A 222 -12.36 -8.88 3.86
C TYR A 222 -12.48 -7.60 3.02
N ILE A 223 -11.50 -6.69 3.08
CA ILE A 223 -11.49 -5.42 2.34
C ILE A 223 -11.36 -5.66 0.84
N CYS A 224 -10.37 -6.43 0.40
CA CYS A 224 -10.17 -6.78 -1.01
C CYS A 224 -11.32 -7.59 -1.60
N GLY A 225 -12.04 -8.28 -0.75
CA GLY A 225 -13.20 -9.09 -1.13
C GLY A 225 -12.82 -10.47 -1.67
N PRO A 226 -13.85 -11.33 -1.86
CA PRO A 226 -13.64 -12.74 -2.14
C PRO A 226 -12.94 -13.01 -3.47
N LYS A 227 -13.19 -12.18 -4.47
CA LYS A 227 -12.64 -12.36 -5.82
C LYS A 227 -11.12 -12.20 -5.83
N ILE A 228 -10.61 -11.12 -5.25
CA ILE A 228 -9.17 -10.84 -5.16
C ILE A 228 -8.49 -11.88 -4.27
N SER A 229 -9.06 -12.15 -3.09
CA SER A 229 -8.53 -13.16 -2.16
C SER A 229 -8.42 -14.54 -2.79
N SER A 230 -9.41 -14.96 -3.61
CA SER A 230 -9.39 -16.25 -4.31
C SER A 230 -8.30 -16.31 -5.39
N TYR A 231 -8.02 -15.23 -6.09
CA TYR A 231 -6.93 -15.18 -7.06
C TYR A 231 -5.55 -15.27 -6.39
N MET A 232 -5.36 -14.59 -5.27
CA MET A 232 -4.12 -14.72 -4.47
C MET A 232 -3.96 -16.16 -3.95
N PHE A 233 -5.03 -16.74 -3.43
CA PHE A 233 -5.02 -18.14 -2.95
C PHE A 233 -4.71 -19.13 -4.09
N ALA A 234 -5.27 -18.92 -5.29
CA ALA A 234 -5.00 -19.74 -6.47
C ALA A 234 -3.54 -19.66 -6.91
N GLY A 235 -2.95 -18.46 -6.91
CA GLY A 235 -1.52 -18.27 -7.19
C GLY A 235 -0.63 -19.01 -6.20
N GLY A 236 -0.92 -18.89 -4.90
CA GLY A 236 -0.22 -19.65 -3.85
C GLY A 236 -0.38 -21.16 -4.01
N THR A 237 -1.58 -21.63 -4.35
CA THR A 237 -1.85 -23.05 -4.62
C THR A 237 -1.00 -23.56 -5.79
N LEU A 238 -0.94 -22.82 -6.89
CA LEU A 238 -0.09 -23.20 -8.04
C LEU A 238 1.38 -23.32 -7.61
N SER A 239 1.89 -22.37 -6.85
CA SER A 239 3.30 -22.38 -6.44
C SER A 239 3.61 -23.54 -5.47
N TRP A 240 2.83 -23.69 -4.41
CA TRP A 240 3.16 -24.58 -3.29
C TRP A 240 2.69 -26.03 -3.49
N PHE A 241 1.66 -26.26 -4.33
CA PHE A 241 1.11 -27.60 -4.57
C PHE A 241 1.35 -28.13 -5.98
N VAL A 242 1.89 -27.31 -6.91
CA VAL A 242 2.22 -27.76 -8.25
C VAL A 242 3.69 -27.52 -8.56
N LEU A 243 4.14 -26.25 -8.58
CA LEU A 243 5.50 -25.93 -9.03
C LEU A 243 6.58 -26.49 -8.10
N MET A 244 6.46 -26.31 -6.79
CA MET A 244 7.46 -26.80 -5.85
C MET A 244 7.55 -28.33 -5.82
N PRO A 245 6.45 -29.10 -5.77
CA PRO A 245 6.52 -30.55 -5.90
C PRO A 245 7.07 -31.01 -7.25
N MET A 246 6.78 -30.30 -8.36
CA MET A 246 7.39 -30.62 -9.67
C MET A 246 8.91 -30.42 -9.64
N ILE A 247 9.38 -29.31 -9.04
CA ILE A 247 10.83 -29.08 -8.86
C ILE A 247 11.45 -30.19 -8.00
N ALA A 248 10.80 -30.56 -6.90
CA ALA A 248 11.27 -31.64 -6.03
C ALA A 248 11.30 -33.02 -6.72
N LEU A 249 10.30 -33.31 -7.55
CA LEU A 249 10.15 -34.60 -8.21
C LEU A 249 11.12 -34.76 -9.42
N PHE A 250 11.22 -33.73 -10.27
CA PHE A 250 11.98 -33.81 -11.51
C PHE A 250 13.39 -33.24 -11.42
N GLY A 251 13.66 -32.39 -10.42
CA GLY A 251 14.94 -31.73 -10.22
C GLY A 251 15.79 -32.27 -9.07
N ALA A 252 15.42 -33.42 -8.46
CA ALA A 252 16.00 -33.92 -7.21
C ALA A 252 17.54 -33.81 -7.13
N ASP A 253 18.24 -34.29 -8.13
CA ASP A 253 19.72 -34.31 -8.18
C ASP A 253 20.31 -33.12 -8.95
N ALA A 254 19.46 -32.21 -9.45
CA ALA A 254 19.90 -31.06 -10.22
C ALA A 254 20.25 -29.89 -9.31
N THR A 255 21.33 -29.18 -9.64
CA THR A 255 21.63 -27.84 -9.13
C THR A 255 21.11 -26.83 -10.13
N ILE A 256 19.98 -26.18 -9.79
CA ILE A 256 19.33 -25.22 -10.67
C ILE A 256 19.71 -23.80 -10.23
N PHE A 257 20.32 -23.02 -11.13
CA PHE A 257 20.64 -21.62 -10.83
C PHE A 257 19.36 -20.83 -10.44
N PRO A 258 19.39 -20.03 -9.36
CA PRO A 258 20.54 -19.47 -8.65
C PRO A 258 21.02 -20.29 -7.43
N ALA A 259 20.41 -21.42 -7.09
CA ALA A 259 20.87 -22.23 -5.98
C ALA A 259 22.25 -22.83 -6.24
N SER A 260 23.06 -22.94 -5.19
CA SER A 260 24.38 -23.57 -5.20
C SER A 260 24.37 -25.04 -4.77
N LYS A 261 23.21 -25.55 -4.32
CA LYS A 261 22.98 -26.92 -3.83
C LYS A 261 21.94 -27.62 -4.68
N THR A 262 21.95 -28.96 -4.64
CA THR A 262 20.91 -29.74 -5.30
C THR A 262 19.55 -29.54 -4.63
N VAL A 263 18.47 -29.79 -5.37
CA VAL A 263 17.10 -29.67 -4.83
C VAL A 263 16.89 -30.58 -3.61
N THR A 264 17.46 -31.81 -3.64
CA THR A 264 17.39 -32.72 -2.49
C THR A 264 18.13 -32.18 -1.29
N GLU A 265 19.33 -31.61 -1.45
CA GLU A 265 20.07 -30.97 -0.36
C GLU A 265 19.30 -29.79 0.22
N LEU A 266 18.67 -28.94 -0.60
CA LEU A 266 17.83 -27.84 -0.13
C LEU A 266 16.65 -28.32 0.70
N LEU A 267 16.06 -29.46 0.36
CA LEU A 267 14.92 -30.02 1.09
C LEU A 267 15.32 -30.69 2.41
N THR A 268 16.54 -31.23 2.51
CA THR A 268 16.98 -32.07 3.65
C THR A 268 17.94 -31.37 4.61
N MET A 269 18.52 -30.23 4.22
CA MET A 269 19.43 -29.48 5.09
C MET A 269 18.71 -28.91 6.32
N GLU A 270 19.43 -28.66 7.39
CA GLU A 270 18.90 -28.00 8.59
C GLU A 270 18.39 -26.59 8.23
N GLY A 271 17.15 -26.29 8.60
CA GLY A 271 16.46 -25.06 8.17
C GLY A 271 16.00 -25.06 6.72
N GLY A 272 16.10 -26.19 6.01
CA GLY A 272 15.64 -26.38 4.63
C GLY A 272 14.15 -26.68 4.53
N GLY A 273 13.81 -27.52 3.54
CA GLY A 273 12.43 -27.92 3.29
C GLY A 273 11.73 -27.07 2.21
N PRO A 274 10.38 -27.02 2.22
CA PRO A 274 9.62 -26.24 1.23
C PRO A 274 10.02 -24.76 1.15
N SER A 275 10.35 -24.14 2.29
CA SER A 275 10.81 -22.75 2.37
C SER A 275 12.10 -22.49 1.58
N ALA A 276 13.01 -23.46 1.53
CA ALA A 276 14.24 -23.35 0.74
C ALA A 276 13.93 -23.38 -0.77
N LEU A 277 12.97 -24.18 -1.24
CA LEU A 277 12.53 -24.16 -2.64
C LEU A 277 11.84 -22.85 -2.98
N TRP A 278 11.00 -22.35 -2.09
CA TRP A 278 10.35 -21.05 -2.26
C TRP A 278 11.40 -19.94 -2.43
N SER A 279 12.39 -19.86 -1.52
CA SER A 279 13.39 -18.79 -1.54
C SER A 279 14.34 -18.85 -2.74
N ASN A 280 14.68 -20.04 -3.23
CA ASN A 280 15.62 -20.22 -4.34
C ASN A 280 14.97 -20.22 -5.72
N TYR A 281 13.68 -20.59 -5.84
CA TYR A 281 13.04 -20.75 -7.15
C TYR A 281 11.74 -19.98 -7.30
N ILE A 282 10.80 -20.16 -6.38
CA ILE A 282 9.45 -19.60 -6.50
C ILE A 282 9.44 -18.08 -6.48
N LYS A 283 10.29 -17.45 -5.68
CA LYS A 283 10.43 -15.99 -5.67
C LYS A 283 10.73 -15.43 -7.07
N TYR A 284 11.62 -16.09 -7.83
CA TYR A 284 11.98 -15.64 -9.17
C TYR A 284 10.86 -15.87 -10.18
N ILE A 285 10.17 -17.02 -10.09
CA ILE A 285 8.99 -17.30 -10.90
C ILE A 285 7.87 -16.28 -10.57
N GLY A 286 7.59 -16.10 -9.30
CA GLY A 286 6.59 -15.13 -8.82
C GLY A 286 6.92 -13.70 -9.21
N ALA A 287 8.20 -13.29 -9.10
CA ALA A 287 8.64 -11.96 -9.52
C ALA A 287 8.48 -11.74 -11.03
N GLY A 288 8.79 -12.74 -11.86
CA GLY A 288 8.53 -12.70 -13.31
C GLY A 288 7.03 -12.53 -13.61
N ALA A 289 6.17 -13.24 -12.88
CA ALA A 289 4.72 -13.11 -13.02
C ALA A 289 4.21 -11.73 -12.56
N VAL A 290 4.71 -11.20 -11.43
CA VAL A 290 4.34 -9.86 -10.92
C VAL A 290 4.78 -8.77 -11.89
N ALA A 291 6.02 -8.84 -12.40
CA ALA A 291 6.53 -7.90 -13.40
C ALA A 291 5.65 -7.88 -14.66
N THR A 292 5.32 -9.06 -15.18
CA THR A 292 4.45 -9.20 -16.35
C THR A 292 3.04 -8.67 -16.07
N GLY A 293 2.48 -8.99 -14.91
CA GLY A 293 1.18 -8.46 -14.47
C GLY A 293 1.17 -6.93 -14.39
N GLY A 294 2.26 -6.32 -13.89
CA GLY A 294 2.44 -4.87 -13.87
C GLY A 294 2.49 -4.26 -15.28
N ILE A 295 3.26 -4.86 -16.19
CA ILE A 295 3.34 -4.43 -17.61
C ILE A 295 1.97 -4.57 -18.30
N ILE A 296 1.28 -5.69 -18.12
CA ILE A 296 -0.05 -5.90 -18.69
C ILE A 296 -1.05 -4.86 -18.14
N SER A 297 -1.01 -4.62 -16.83
CA SER A 297 -1.86 -3.60 -16.20
C SER A 297 -1.60 -2.21 -16.79
N LEU A 298 -0.32 -1.86 -16.98
CA LEU A 298 0.07 -0.61 -17.64
C LEU A 298 -0.46 -0.52 -19.06
N ILE A 299 -0.24 -1.57 -19.89
CA ILE A 299 -0.70 -1.59 -21.28
C ILE A 299 -2.22 -1.41 -21.36
N LYS A 300 -2.97 -2.09 -20.50
CA LYS A 300 -4.44 -1.97 -20.43
C LYS A 300 -4.88 -0.56 -20.01
N SER A 301 -4.14 0.07 -19.13
CA SER A 301 -4.43 1.42 -18.64
C SER A 301 -3.99 2.52 -19.64
N LEU A 302 -3.08 2.22 -20.57
CA LEU A 302 -2.46 3.20 -21.46
C LEU A 302 -3.46 4.04 -22.26
N PRO A 303 -4.54 3.48 -22.86
CA PRO A 303 -5.54 4.28 -23.56
C PRO A 303 -6.24 5.30 -22.63
N LEU A 304 -6.57 4.87 -21.41
CA LEU A 304 -7.17 5.73 -20.40
C LEU A 304 -6.18 6.81 -19.94
N ILE A 305 -4.93 6.42 -19.72
CA ILE A 305 -3.81 7.29 -19.36
C ILE A 305 -3.67 8.44 -20.37
N VAL A 306 -3.53 8.10 -21.66
CA VAL A 306 -3.36 9.09 -22.73
C VAL A 306 -4.58 10.01 -22.84
N ARG A 307 -5.78 9.45 -22.74
CA ARG A 307 -7.02 10.22 -22.78
C ARG A 307 -7.11 11.20 -21.60
N THR A 308 -6.83 10.73 -20.39
CA THR A 308 -6.85 11.53 -19.17
C THR A 308 -5.85 12.67 -19.22
N PHE A 309 -4.62 12.39 -19.63
CA PHE A 309 -3.57 13.40 -19.77
C PHE A 309 -3.97 14.49 -20.78
N LYS A 310 -4.52 14.09 -21.93
CA LYS A 310 -5.04 15.06 -22.91
C LYS A 310 -6.18 15.92 -22.35
N GLN A 311 -7.10 15.32 -21.60
CA GLN A 311 -8.21 16.05 -20.97
C GLN A 311 -7.72 17.02 -19.89
N ALA A 312 -6.80 16.59 -19.03
CA ALA A 312 -6.21 17.45 -18.00
C ALA A 312 -5.49 18.67 -18.59
N ILE A 313 -4.68 18.49 -19.64
CA ILE A 313 -4.03 19.61 -20.34
C ILE A 313 -5.06 20.51 -21.04
N GLY A 314 -6.10 19.92 -21.61
CA GLY A 314 -7.19 20.67 -22.24
C GLY A 314 -7.94 21.58 -21.25
N SER A 315 -8.26 21.06 -20.07
CA SER A 315 -8.94 21.83 -19.01
C SER A 315 -8.05 22.93 -18.41
N MET A 316 -6.74 22.71 -18.29
CA MET A 316 -5.79 23.76 -17.87
C MET A 316 -5.72 24.94 -18.85
N ARG A 317 -6.00 24.70 -20.13
CA ARG A 317 -6.08 25.76 -21.18
C ARG A 317 -7.40 26.50 -21.20
N SER A 318 -8.47 25.88 -20.69
CA SER A 318 -9.79 26.51 -20.64
C SER A 318 -9.85 27.50 -19.47
N LYS A 319 -9.59 28.76 -19.72
CA LYS A 319 -9.68 29.88 -18.76
C LYS A 319 -11.14 30.26 -18.42
N ASN A 320 -12.06 29.35 -18.27
CA ASN A 320 -13.42 29.68 -17.89
C ASN A 320 -13.65 29.60 -16.40
N GLY A 321 -13.72 30.77 -15.75
CA GLY A 321 -14.44 30.99 -14.53
C GLY A 321 -13.71 30.61 -13.23
N ALA A 322 -12.54 31.21 -12.98
CA ALA A 322 -12.15 31.42 -11.60
C ALA A 322 -13.15 32.39 -10.94
N HIS A 323 -14.14 31.88 -10.23
CA HIS A 323 -14.90 32.68 -9.26
C HIS A 323 -13.93 33.08 -8.15
N LYS A 324 -13.25 34.20 -8.34
CA LYS A 324 -12.30 34.78 -7.40
C LYS A 324 -13.06 35.21 -6.14
N GLY A 325 -13.00 34.41 -5.08
CA GLY A 325 -13.47 34.89 -3.80
C GLY A 325 -13.94 33.84 -2.80
N LEU A 326 -14.43 32.68 -3.22
CA LEU A 326 -14.97 31.69 -2.31
C LEU A 326 -13.85 30.85 -1.66
N ARG A 327 -13.98 30.56 -0.36
CA ARG A 327 -13.03 29.77 0.43
C ARG A 327 -12.79 28.39 -0.18
N THR A 328 -13.84 27.74 -0.65
CA THR A 328 -13.83 26.39 -1.24
C THR A 328 -13.23 26.29 -2.63
N GLU A 329 -12.83 27.43 -3.22
CA GLU A 329 -12.20 27.49 -4.55
C GLU A 329 -10.73 27.93 -4.49
N GLN A 330 -10.21 28.18 -3.29
CA GLN A 330 -8.83 28.61 -3.09
C GLN A 330 -7.87 27.42 -3.13
N ASP A 331 -7.03 27.35 -4.16
CA ASP A 331 -5.92 26.43 -4.30
C ASP A 331 -4.56 27.11 -4.05
N LEU A 332 -3.51 26.32 -3.88
CA LEU A 332 -2.13 26.81 -3.96
C LEU A 332 -1.87 27.37 -5.37
N SER A 333 -1.10 28.45 -5.44
CA SER A 333 -0.87 29.11 -6.74
C SER A 333 0.03 28.26 -7.66
N ILE A 334 -0.40 28.06 -8.90
CA ILE A 334 0.32 27.26 -9.90
C ILE A 334 1.77 27.73 -10.11
N PRO A 335 2.09 29.04 -10.19
CA PRO A 335 3.48 29.49 -10.31
C PRO A 335 4.37 29.03 -9.15
N VAL A 336 3.86 29.05 -7.91
CA VAL A 336 4.61 28.57 -6.74
C VAL A 336 4.87 27.06 -6.84
N LEU A 337 3.88 26.27 -7.28
CA LEU A 337 4.03 24.83 -7.48
C LEU A 337 5.09 24.49 -8.55
N ILE A 338 5.09 25.24 -9.64
CA ILE A 338 6.10 25.09 -10.71
C ILE A 338 7.50 25.40 -10.16
N VAL A 339 7.66 26.49 -9.40
CA VAL A 339 8.94 26.86 -8.80
C VAL A 339 9.41 25.77 -7.84
N ILE A 340 8.53 25.24 -6.98
CA ILE A 340 8.84 24.14 -6.07
C ILE A 340 9.32 22.90 -6.85
N ALA A 341 8.59 22.51 -7.90
CA ALA A 341 8.95 21.35 -8.71
C ALA A 341 10.31 21.53 -9.41
N LEU A 342 10.61 22.72 -9.94
CA LEU A 342 11.89 23.03 -10.55
C LEU A 342 13.03 23.03 -9.52
N VAL A 343 12.82 23.61 -8.34
CA VAL A 343 13.81 23.59 -7.25
C VAL A 343 14.11 22.15 -6.83
N ILE A 344 13.09 21.30 -6.65
CA ILE A 344 13.29 19.89 -6.32
C ILE A 344 14.05 19.16 -7.44
N ALA A 345 13.74 19.40 -8.71
CA ALA A 345 14.44 18.78 -9.83
C ALA A 345 15.94 19.17 -9.83
N VAL A 346 16.25 20.43 -9.57
CA VAL A 346 17.64 20.93 -9.45
C VAL A 346 18.34 20.32 -8.22
N LEU A 347 17.66 20.21 -7.08
CA LEU A 347 18.20 19.59 -5.88
C LEU A 347 18.51 18.10 -6.11
N ILE A 348 17.62 17.35 -6.76
CA ILE A 348 17.85 15.93 -7.11
C ILE A 348 19.09 15.78 -7.99
N TRP A 349 19.30 16.68 -8.93
CA TRP A 349 20.47 16.66 -9.80
C TRP A 349 21.77 17.03 -9.07
N LEU A 350 21.72 18.00 -8.15
CA LEU A 350 22.91 18.55 -7.49
C LEU A 350 23.34 17.79 -6.23
N ILE A 351 22.40 17.06 -5.57
CA ILE A 351 22.71 16.37 -4.31
C ILE A 351 23.44 15.05 -4.61
N PRO A 352 24.71 14.88 -4.15
CA PRO A 352 25.53 13.72 -4.48
C PRO A 352 25.00 12.37 -3.97
N THR A 353 24.14 12.39 -2.97
CA THR A 353 23.51 11.17 -2.41
C THR A 353 22.58 10.48 -3.40
N PHE A 354 22.15 11.21 -4.45
CA PHE A 354 21.40 10.64 -5.56
C PHE A 354 22.33 10.52 -6.76
N PRO A 355 22.69 9.31 -7.21
CA PRO A 355 23.44 9.15 -8.45
C PRO A 355 22.51 9.31 -9.66
N VAL A 356 21.81 10.44 -9.71
CA VAL A 356 20.85 10.80 -10.74
C VAL A 356 21.41 11.96 -11.55
N ASN A 357 21.62 11.73 -12.84
CA ASN A 357 22.07 12.77 -13.75
C ASN A 357 20.90 13.71 -14.14
N LEU A 358 21.19 14.79 -14.88
CA LEU A 358 20.18 15.75 -15.32
C LEU A 358 19.02 15.08 -16.09
N VAL A 359 19.32 14.05 -16.89
CA VAL A 359 18.30 13.30 -17.65
C VAL A 359 17.38 12.55 -16.67
N GLY A 360 17.92 11.95 -15.64
CA GLY A 360 17.13 11.29 -14.59
C GLY A 360 16.23 12.27 -13.81
N ALA A 361 16.73 13.47 -13.50
CA ALA A 361 15.92 14.52 -12.86
C ALA A 361 14.77 14.98 -13.79
N LEU A 362 15.02 15.09 -15.08
CA LEU A 362 13.98 15.40 -16.08
C LEU A 362 12.93 14.27 -16.18
N ILE A 363 13.36 13.02 -16.16
CA ILE A 363 12.47 11.85 -16.10
C ILE A 363 11.53 11.94 -14.88
N ILE A 364 12.05 12.30 -13.70
CA ILE A 364 11.25 12.43 -12.48
C ILE A 364 10.13 13.47 -12.66
N VAL A 365 10.42 14.63 -13.23
CA VAL A 365 9.42 15.68 -13.44
C VAL A 365 8.38 15.27 -14.47
N VAL A 366 8.82 14.76 -15.62
CA VAL A 366 7.91 14.42 -16.74
C VAL A 366 7.05 13.21 -16.41
N PHE A 367 7.68 12.11 -15.98
CA PHE A 367 6.94 10.89 -15.61
C PHE A 367 6.19 11.05 -14.29
N GLY A 368 6.73 11.83 -13.36
CA GLY A 368 6.03 12.18 -12.12
C GLY A 368 4.71 12.86 -12.39
N PHE A 369 4.69 13.92 -13.20
CA PHE A 369 3.45 14.60 -13.58
C PHE A 369 2.50 13.68 -14.37
N PHE A 370 3.04 12.91 -15.30
CA PHE A 370 2.27 11.96 -16.08
C PHE A 370 1.59 10.91 -15.18
N PHE A 371 2.34 10.25 -14.30
CA PHE A 371 1.79 9.23 -13.41
C PHE A 371 0.95 9.80 -12.27
N ALA A 372 1.22 11.01 -11.80
CA ALA A 372 0.32 11.72 -10.89
C ALA A 372 -1.08 11.91 -11.50
N THR A 373 -1.13 12.36 -12.77
CA THR A 373 -2.38 12.54 -13.50
C THR A 373 -3.15 11.22 -13.66
N VAL A 374 -2.43 10.16 -14.02
CA VAL A 374 -2.99 8.81 -14.19
C VAL A 374 -3.52 8.27 -12.88
N SER A 375 -2.68 8.29 -11.84
CA SER A 375 -2.99 7.81 -10.51
C SER A 375 -4.25 8.50 -9.96
N SER A 376 -4.29 9.82 -9.97
CA SER A 376 -5.42 10.60 -9.46
C SER A 376 -6.74 10.25 -10.15
N ARG A 377 -6.73 10.01 -11.46
CA ARG A 377 -7.93 9.61 -12.18
C ARG A 377 -8.31 8.15 -11.94
N MET A 378 -7.34 7.25 -11.94
CA MET A 378 -7.58 5.83 -11.67
C MET A 378 -8.18 5.66 -10.26
N VAL A 379 -7.60 6.34 -9.28
CA VAL A 379 -8.10 6.34 -7.91
C VAL A 379 -9.52 6.92 -7.82
N GLY A 380 -9.83 7.91 -8.62
CA GLY A 380 -11.18 8.45 -8.76
C GLY A 380 -12.22 7.42 -9.24
N LEU A 381 -11.78 6.42 -10.00
CA LEU A 381 -12.65 5.35 -10.51
C LEU A 381 -12.70 4.12 -9.58
N ILE A 382 -11.54 3.69 -9.04
CA ILE A 382 -11.40 2.37 -8.40
C ILE A 382 -10.96 2.41 -6.94
N GLY A 383 -10.68 3.59 -6.39
CA GLY A 383 -10.16 3.77 -5.03
C GLY A 383 -8.64 3.71 -4.93
N SER A 384 -8.10 4.25 -3.84
CA SER A 384 -6.66 4.34 -3.57
C SER A 384 -6.03 2.96 -3.34
N SER A 385 -6.72 2.09 -2.63
CA SER A 385 -6.27 0.71 -2.34
C SER A 385 -6.10 -0.17 -3.59
N ASN A 386 -6.73 0.20 -4.71
CA ASN A 386 -6.63 -0.51 -6.00
C ASN A 386 -5.77 0.24 -7.02
N ASN A 387 -5.06 1.29 -6.60
CA ASN A 387 -4.21 2.09 -7.49
C ASN A 387 -3.03 1.25 -8.03
N PRO A 388 -2.83 1.16 -9.35
CA PRO A 388 -1.76 0.34 -9.94
C PRO A 388 -0.37 1.01 -9.83
N VAL A 389 -0.01 1.52 -8.65
CA VAL A 389 1.26 2.22 -8.40
C VAL A 389 2.46 1.36 -8.76
N SER A 390 2.43 0.06 -8.42
CA SER A 390 3.51 -0.87 -8.76
C SER A 390 3.72 -1.01 -10.26
N GLY A 391 2.65 -1.05 -11.06
CA GLY A 391 2.75 -1.09 -12.53
C GLY A 391 3.37 0.17 -13.12
N MET A 392 2.99 1.34 -12.61
CA MET A 392 3.57 2.63 -13.01
C MET A 392 5.05 2.72 -12.62
N THR A 393 5.42 2.19 -11.46
CA THR A 393 6.81 2.13 -10.99
C THR A 393 7.65 1.19 -11.83
N ILE A 394 7.14 0.01 -12.19
CA ILE A 394 7.83 -0.93 -13.10
C ILE A 394 8.13 -0.25 -14.43
N ALA A 395 7.15 0.41 -15.04
CA ALA A 395 7.33 1.13 -16.29
C ALA A 395 8.41 2.21 -16.17
N THR A 396 8.36 2.98 -15.07
CA THR A 396 9.39 3.99 -14.79
C THR A 396 10.78 3.37 -14.66
N LEU A 397 10.91 2.30 -13.89
CA LEU A 397 12.21 1.65 -13.66
C LEU A 397 12.79 1.06 -14.93
N LEU A 398 11.97 0.37 -15.73
CA LEU A 398 12.40 -0.17 -17.02
C LEU A 398 12.94 0.96 -17.92
N PHE A 399 12.17 2.04 -18.06
CA PHE A 399 12.55 3.17 -18.90
C PHE A 399 13.78 3.92 -18.36
N ALA A 400 13.77 4.28 -17.06
CA ALA A 400 14.87 5.01 -16.43
C ALA A 400 16.17 4.19 -16.45
N THR A 401 16.11 2.88 -16.16
CA THR A 401 17.28 2.01 -16.14
C THR A 401 17.92 1.91 -17.54
N VAL A 402 17.10 1.75 -18.59
CA VAL A 402 17.60 1.73 -19.97
C VAL A 402 18.25 3.06 -20.34
N ILE A 403 17.63 4.19 -19.99
CA ILE A 403 18.19 5.51 -20.30
C ILE A 403 19.48 5.77 -19.50
N LEU A 404 19.52 5.46 -18.20
CA LEU A 404 20.73 5.62 -17.39
C LEU A 404 21.87 4.79 -17.99
N LYS A 405 21.61 3.55 -18.38
CA LYS A 405 22.59 2.69 -19.05
C LYS A 405 23.07 3.29 -20.38
N ALA A 406 22.14 3.80 -21.20
CA ALA A 406 22.46 4.42 -22.48
C ALA A 406 23.24 5.75 -22.34
N THR A 407 23.04 6.48 -21.24
CA THR A 407 23.77 7.73 -20.93
C THR A 407 25.09 7.50 -20.18
N GLY A 408 25.53 6.25 -20.04
CA GLY A 408 26.82 5.90 -19.43
C GLY A 408 26.79 5.74 -17.90
N THR A 409 25.62 5.87 -17.25
CA THR A 409 25.48 5.61 -15.82
C THR A 409 25.18 4.12 -15.63
N THR A 410 26.22 3.31 -15.44
CA THR A 410 26.14 1.84 -15.41
C THR A 410 26.55 1.27 -14.05
N GLY A 411 26.43 -0.06 -13.89
CA GLY A 411 26.83 -0.77 -12.67
C GLY A 411 25.99 -0.36 -11.46
N ILE A 412 26.60 -0.41 -10.29
CA ILE A 412 25.95 -0.14 -9.00
C ILE A 412 25.38 1.28 -8.93
N THR A 413 26.14 2.27 -9.40
CA THR A 413 25.70 3.67 -9.45
C THR A 413 24.43 3.84 -10.27
N GLY A 414 24.35 3.18 -11.44
CA GLY A 414 23.16 3.18 -12.28
C GLY A 414 21.98 2.47 -11.61
N MET A 415 22.24 1.39 -10.89
CA MET A 415 21.20 0.64 -10.16
C MET A 415 20.59 1.48 -9.03
N VAL A 416 21.42 2.10 -8.20
CA VAL A 416 20.98 3.00 -7.12
C VAL A 416 20.23 4.21 -7.69
N GLY A 417 20.73 4.79 -8.78
CA GLY A 417 20.07 5.90 -9.49
C GLY A 417 18.68 5.50 -10.01
N ALA A 418 18.55 4.34 -10.62
CA ALA A 418 17.28 3.83 -11.13
C ALA A 418 16.25 3.63 -10.00
N ILE A 419 16.64 2.99 -8.88
CA ILE A 419 15.75 2.81 -7.72
C ILE A 419 15.39 4.16 -7.09
N SER A 420 16.30 5.12 -7.05
CA SER A 420 16.00 6.47 -6.54
C SER A 420 14.95 7.18 -7.41
N ILE A 421 15.10 7.13 -8.74
CA ILE A 421 14.10 7.66 -9.70
C ILE A 421 12.76 6.95 -9.53
N GLY A 422 12.78 5.61 -9.52
CA GLY A 422 11.58 4.79 -9.35
C GLY A 422 10.88 5.05 -8.02
N GLY A 423 11.65 5.22 -6.93
CA GLY A 423 11.15 5.51 -5.60
C GLY A 423 10.44 6.87 -5.51
N ILE A 424 11.07 7.91 -6.05
CA ILE A 424 10.47 9.24 -6.10
C ILE A 424 9.15 9.20 -6.89
N ILE A 425 9.13 8.59 -8.09
CA ILE A 425 7.93 8.53 -8.93
C ILE A 425 6.85 7.63 -8.32
N CYS A 426 7.23 6.55 -7.64
CA CYS A 426 6.31 5.69 -6.90
C CYS A 426 5.56 6.47 -5.82
N ILE A 427 6.30 7.26 -5.04
CA ILE A 427 5.74 8.13 -3.99
C ILE A 427 4.89 9.24 -4.61
N VAL A 428 5.33 9.85 -5.71
CA VAL A 428 4.53 10.84 -6.46
C VAL A 428 3.17 10.26 -6.85
N ALA A 429 3.15 9.07 -7.43
CA ALA A 429 1.92 8.42 -7.88
C ALA A 429 1.02 8.02 -6.70
N ALA A 430 1.59 7.53 -5.60
CA ALA A 430 0.84 7.19 -4.40
C ALA A 430 0.19 8.43 -3.78
N ILE A 431 0.98 9.47 -3.52
CA ILE A 431 0.50 10.73 -2.93
C ILE A 431 -0.53 11.43 -3.84
N ALA A 432 -0.28 11.53 -5.13
CA ALA A 432 -1.24 12.19 -6.03
C ALA A 432 -2.59 11.45 -6.08
N GLY A 433 -2.56 10.12 -6.04
CA GLY A 433 -3.77 9.31 -5.96
C GLY A 433 -4.55 9.56 -4.67
N ASP A 434 -3.88 9.45 -3.53
CA ASP A 434 -4.50 9.58 -2.23
C ASP A 434 -4.98 11.01 -1.95
N ALA A 435 -4.16 12.03 -2.23
CA ALA A 435 -4.54 13.44 -2.14
C ALA A 435 -5.79 13.75 -2.97
N SER A 436 -6.02 13.05 -4.09
CA SER A 436 -7.25 13.20 -4.86
C SER A 436 -8.49 12.72 -4.11
N GLN A 437 -8.40 11.65 -3.31
CA GLN A 437 -9.47 11.17 -2.43
C GLN A 437 -9.72 12.16 -1.29
N ASP A 438 -8.65 12.65 -0.66
CA ASP A 438 -8.73 13.57 0.46
C ASP A 438 -9.32 14.91 0.05
N LEU A 439 -8.92 15.44 -1.10
CA LEU A 439 -9.51 16.66 -1.68
C LEU A 439 -10.97 16.46 -2.10
N LYS A 440 -11.36 15.23 -2.47
CA LYS A 440 -12.77 14.89 -2.71
C LYS A 440 -13.57 14.89 -1.41
N THR A 441 -13.03 14.31 -0.34
CA THR A 441 -13.62 14.39 1.00
C THR A 441 -13.85 15.84 1.39
N GLY A 442 -12.81 16.68 1.27
CA GLY A 442 -12.90 18.11 1.55
C GLY A 442 -13.89 18.86 0.68
N PHE A 443 -13.99 18.53 -0.59
CA PHE A 443 -14.98 19.10 -1.49
C PHE A 443 -16.41 18.82 -1.00
N ILE A 444 -16.69 17.60 -0.55
CA ILE A 444 -18.02 17.23 -0.05
C ILE A 444 -18.35 17.90 1.28
N VAL A 445 -17.41 17.89 2.23
CA VAL A 445 -17.64 18.50 3.56
C VAL A 445 -17.49 20.02 3.55
N GLY A 446 -16.94 20.61 2.50
CA GLY A 446 -16.76 22.04 2.33
C GLY A 446 -15.50 22.60 2.98
N ALA A 447 -14.40 21.87 2.95
CA ALA A 447 -13.08 22.32 3.40
C ALA A 447 -12.45 23.36 2.44
N THR A 448 -11.43 24.07 2.90
CA THR A 448 -10.62 24.97 2.08
C THR A 448 -9.50 24.19 1.40
N PRO A 449 -9.53 24.01 0.06
CA PRO A 449 -8.54 23.17 -0.64
C PRO A 449 -7.09 23.57 -0.35
N LYS A 450 -6.79 24.86 -0.37
CA LYS A 450 -5.45 25.38 -0.04
C LYS A 450 -4.94 24.92 1.32
N LYS A 451 -5.82 24.88 2.33
CA LYS A 451 -5.44 24.40 3.68
C LYS A 451 -5.21 22.91 3.71
N GLN A 452 -6.03 22.12 2.98
CA GLN A 452 -5.79 20.68 2.83
C GLN A 452 -4.47 20.40 2.11
N GLN A 453 -4.19 21.09 1.01
CA GLN A 453 -2.94 20.95 0.25
C GLN A 453 -1.70 21.26 1.11
N ILE A 454 -1.80 22.23 2.02
CA ILE A 454 -0.75 22.48 3.02
C ILE A 454 -0.71 21.33 4.05
N GLY A 455 -1.86 20.83 4.48
CA GLY A 455 -1.97 19.66 5.36
C GLY A 455 -1.31 18.43 4.78
N GLU A 456 -1.53 18.14 3.47
CA GLU A 456 -0.84 17.09 2.74
C GLU A 456 0.69 17.22 2.83
N ILE A 457 1.21 18.44 2.58
CA ILE A 457 2.65 18.70 2.69
C ILE A 457 3.15 18.45 4.12
N VAL A 458 2.39 18.83 5.14
CA VAL A 458 2.75 18.57 6.55
C VAL A 458 2.81 17.06 6.82
N GLY A 459 1.81 16.29 6.35
CA GLY A 459 1.79 14.84 6.46
C GLY A 459 2.97 14.18 5.74
N VAL A 460 3.27 14.64 4.53
CA VAL A 460 4.46 14.22 3.76
C VAL A 460 5.74 14.44 4.55
N VAL A 461 5.96 15.63 5.09
CA VAL A 461 7.18 15.96 5.87
C VAL A 461 7.29 15.07 7.10
N ALA A 462 6.20 14.88 7.83
CA ALA A 462 6.16 14.06 9.04
C ALA A 462 6.49 12.58 8.73
N SER A 463 5.86 12.02 7.71
CA SER A 463 6.09 10.64 7.31
C SER A 463 7.47 10.43 6.68
N ALA A 464 7.93 11.35 5.84
CA ALA A 464 9.27 11.30 5.25
C ALA A 464 10.35 11.27 6.34
N ALA A 465 10.19 12.07 7.41
CA ALA A 465 11.11 12.06 8.55
C ALA A 465 11.12 10.73 9.32
N ALA A 466 9.99 10.02 9.35
CA ALA A 466 9.85 8.77 10.09
C ALA A 466 10.18 7.52 9.26
N ILE A 467 9.88 7.51 7.96
CA ILE A 467 9.92 6.28 7.14
C ILE A 467 11.30 5.64 7.07
N GLY A 468 12.37 6.44 7.07
CA GLY A 468 13.74 5.92 7.10
C GLY A 468 14.01 5.08 8.34
N PHE A 469 13.62 5.58 9.51
CA PHE A 469 13.74 4.84 10.78
C PHE A 469 12.88 3.57 10.78
N VAL A 470 11.67 3.64 10.22
CA VAL A 470 10.77 2.49 10.12
C VAL A 470 11.37 1.40 9.24
N LEU A 471 11.91 1.76 8.07
CA LEU A 471 12.55 0.80 7.17
C LEU A 471 13.78 0.14 7.81
N TYR A 472 14.63 0.91 8.50
CA TYR A 472 15.75 0.37 9.25
C TYR A 472 15.30 -0.57 10.37
N LEU A 473 14.30 -0.15 11.15
CA LEU A 473 13.75 -0.95 12.24
C LEU A 473 13.24 -2.30 11.74
N LEU A 474 12.48 -2.31 10.65
CA LEU A 474 11.90 -3.53 10.09
C LEU A 474 12.96 -4.45 9.50
N ASN A 475 13.99 -3.88 8.86
CA ASN A 475 15.11 -4.66 8.33
C ASN A 475 15.94 -5.29 9.44
N GLU A 476 16.28 -4.54 10.49
CA GLU A 476 17.05 -5.02 11.64
C GLU A 476 16.29 -6.08 12.41
N ALA A 477 14.96 -5.92 12.55
CA ALA A 477 14.13 -6.86 13.30
C ALA A 477 13.97 -8.23 12.60
N TRP A 478 13.77 -8.23 11.27
CA TRP A 478 13.33 -9.43 10.55
C TRP A 478 14.02 -9.68 9.21
N GLY A 479 14.71 -8.69 8.65
CA GLY A 479 15.30 -8.73 7.32
C GLY A 479 14.28 -8.71 6.19
N TYR A 480 14.64 -8.09 5.06
CA TYR A 480 13.79 -8.08 3.88
C TYR A 480 14.00 -9.33 3.02
N GLY A 481 12.99 -9.71 2.25
CA GLY A 481 13.04 -10.89 1.40
C GLY A 481 12.99 -12.23 2.17
N THR A 482 12.66 -12.20 3.46
CA THR A 482 12.47 -13.37 4.33
C THR A 482 11.01 -13.83 4.33
N GLU A 483 10.71 -14.96 4.96
CA GLU A 483 9.31 -15.38 5.15
C GLU A 483 8.54 -14.42 6.07
N LYS A 484 9.21 -13.78 7.01
CA LYS A 484 8.60 -12.81 7.94
C LYS A 484 8.27 -11.49 7.25
N ILE A 485 9.16 -11.00 6.39
CA ILE A 485 8.93 -9.81 5.55
C ILE A 485 9.36 -10.11 4.11
N PRO A 486 8.47 -10.66 3.29
CA PRO A 486 8.79 -11.04 1.91
C PRO A 486 9.23 -9.88 1.02
N ALA A 487 8.73 -8.66 1.26
CA ALA A 487 9.01 -7.45 0.48
C ALA A 487 8.91 -7.67 -1.05
N ALA A 488 7.84 -8.34 -1.48
CA ALA A 488 7.64 -8.85 -2.83
C ALA A 488 7.91 -7.82 -3.94
N GLN A 489 7.36 -6.63 -3.79
CA GLN A 489 7.48 -5.56 -4.78
C GLN A 489 8.92 -5.06 -4.88
N ALA A 490 9.57 -4.77 -3.75
CA ALA A 490 10.95 -4.28 -3.74
C ALA A 490 11.94 -5.31 -4.28
N THR A 491 11.76 -6.59 -3.96
CA THR A 491 12.58 -7.68 -4.52
C THR A 491 12.43 -7.75 -6.03
N MET A 492 11.21 -7.63 -6.55
CA MET A 492 10.95 -7.58 -7.98
C MET A 492 11.60 -6.35 -8.63
N MET A 493 11.48 -5.15 -8.04
CA MET A 493 12.11 -3.91 -8.55
C MET A 493 13.64 -4.05 -8.61
N LYS A 494 14.24 -4.62 -7.54
CA LYS A 494 15.66 -4.98 -7.49
C LYS A 494 16.05 -5.84 -8.69
N MET A 495 15.34 -6.94 -8.90
CA MET A 495 15.64 -7.90 -9.98
C MET A 495 15.51 -7.27 -11.37
N LEU A 496 14.50 -6.44 -11.60
CA LEU A 496 14.33 -5.75 -12.89
C LEU A 496 15.52 -4.83 -13.20
N VAL A 497 15.96 -4.05 -12.21
CA VAL A 497 17.10 -3.14 -12.37
C VAL A 497 18.40 -3.91 -12.60
N GLU A 498 18.67 -4.96 -11.80
CA GLU A 498 19.84 -5.85 -11.99
C GLU A 498 19.86 -6.50 -13.36
N GLY A 499 18.71 -7.02 -13.80
CA GLY A 499 18.60 -7.68 -15.09
C GLY A 499 18.93 -6.79 -16.28
N ILE A 500 18.52 -5.54 -16.23
CA ILE A 500 18.82 -4.58 -17.29
C ILE A 500 20.28 -4.10 -17.20
N MET A 501 20.79 -3.83 -16.00
CA MET A 501 22.14 -3.30 -15.80
C MET A 501 23.23 -4.35 -16.05
N ASN A 502 23.11 -5.52 -15.42
CA ASN A 502 24.15 -6.55 -15.36
C ASN A 502 23.90 -7.73 -16.29
N GLY A 503 22.65 -8.02 -16.65
CA GLY A 503 22.28 -9.17 -17.48
C GLY A 503 22.24 -10.52 -16.75
N GLU A 504 22.61 -10.59 -15.48
CA GLU A 504 22.71 -11.81 -14.68
C GLU A 504 21.41 -12.07 -13.89
N LEU A 505 20.47 -12.74 -14.54
CA LEU A 505 19.24 -13.17 -13.88
C LEU A 505 18.95 -14.65 -14.17
N PRO A 506 18.21 -15.36 -13.30
CA PRO A 506 17.71 -16.70 -13.59
C PRO A 506 16.57 -16.63 -14.62
N TRP A 507 16.90 -16.26 -15.85
CA TRP A 507 15.93 -15.99 -16.91
C TRP A 507 14.94 -17.13 -17.13
N ALA A 508 15.37 -18.38 -17.00
CA ALA A 508 14.49 -19.52 -17.14
C ALA A 508 13.34 -19.50 -16.13
N LEU A 509 13.63 -19.22 -14.84
CA LEU A 509 12.63 -19.12 -13.80
C LEU A 509 11.72 -17.90 -14.01
N ILE A 510 12.32 -16.78 -14.40
CA ILE A 510 11.57 -15.54 -14.69
C ILE A 510 10.60 -15.78 -15.85
N PHE A 511 11.05 -16.39 -16.95
CA PHE A 511 10.18 -16.68 -18.10
C PHE A 511 9.05 -17.66 -17.77
N ILE A 512 9.26 -18.64 -16.88
CA ILE A 512 8.16 -19.47 -16.38
C ILE A 512 7.07 -18.58 -15.77
N GLY A 513 7.45 -17.63 -14.92
CA GLY A 513 6.52 -16.66 -14.33
C GLY A 513 5.83 -15.78 -15.38
N VAL A 514 6.58 -15.28 -16.37
CA VAL A 514 6.05 -14.49 -17.49
C VAL A 514 4.97 -15.26 -18.25
N PHE A 515 5.25 -16.51 -18.64
CA PHE A 515 4.28 -17.32 -19.40
C PHE A 515 3.07 -17.71 -18.57
N ILE A 516 3.23 -18.00 -17.27
CA ILE A 516 2.08 -18.21 -16.37
C ILE A 516 1.20 -16.95 -16.32
N ALA A 517 1.80 -15.76 -16.17
CA ALA A 517 1.06 -14.51 -16.16
C ALA A 517 0.29 -14.26 -17.48
N ILE A 518 0.91 -14.59 -18.63
CA ILE A 518 0.25 -14.50 -19.94
C ILE A 518 -0.94 -15.47 -20.03
N VAL A 519 -0.80 -16.70 -19.54
CA VAL A 519 -1.91 -17.66 -19.50
C VAL A 519 -3.06 -17.14 -18.62
N VAL A 520 -2.75 -16.62 -17.43
CA VAL A 520 -3.74 -16.02 -16.53
C VAL A 520 -4.48 -14.85 -17.20
N GLU A 521 -3.74 -14.04 -17.97
CA GLU A 521 -4.32 -12.95 -18.76
C GLU A 521 -5.28 -13.44 -19.85
N ILE A 522 -4.88 -14.47 -20.60
CA ILE A 522 -5.72 -15.09 -21.65
C ILE A 522 -7.01 -15.65 -21.05
N LEU A 523 -6.96 -16.18 -19.82
CA LEU A 523 -8.12 -16.65 -19.07
C LEU A 523 -8.98 -15.49 -18.48
N HIS A 524 -8.65 -14.24 -18.79
CA HIS A 524 -9.33 -13.04 -18.29
C HIS A 524 -9.39 -12.93 -16.76
N MET A 525 -8.40 -13.48 -16.07
CA MET A 525 -8.23 -13.33 -14.63
C MET A 525 -7.30 -12.15 -14.32
N PRO A 526 -7.51 -11.41 -13.20
CA PRO A 526 -6.59 -10.37 -12.76
C PRO A 526 -5.20 -10.94 -12.46
N VAL A 527 -4.21 -10.59 -13.28
CA VAL A 527 -2.85 -11.14 -13.20
C VAL A 527 -2.16 -10.75 -11.90
N MET A 528 -2.25 -9.47 -11.48
CA MET A 528 -1.53 -8.97 -10.29
C MET A 528 -1.86 -9.71 -8.99
N PRO A 529 -3.12 -9.88 -8.57
CA PRO A 529 -3.43 -10.64 -7.37
C PRO A 529 -2.95 -12.09 -7.44
N PHE A 530 -3.10 -12.73 -8.60
CA PHE A 530 -2.63 -14.10 -8.82
C PHE A 530 -1.11 -14.20 -8.69
N ALA A 531 -0.37 -13.30 -9.34
CA ALA A 531 1.08 -13.25 -9.33
C ALA A 531 1.66 -12.94 -7.94
N VAL A 532 1.03 -12.01 -7.20
CA VAL A 532 1.38 -11.74 -5.81
C VAL A 532 1.17 -12.98 -4.94
N GLY A 533 0.06 -13.68 -5.13
CA GLY A 533 -0.21 -14.95 -4.44
C GLY A 533 0.82 -16.03 -4.75
N MET A 534 1.32 -16.09 -6.00
CA MET A 534 2.43 -17.00 -6.36
C MET A 534 3.73 -16.65 -5.63
N TYR A 535 4.02 -15.38 -5.51
CA TYR A 535 5.24 -14.88 -4.87
C TYR A 535 5.24 -15.08 -3.35
N LEU A 536 4.10 -14.81 -2.71
CA LEU A 536 3.98 -14.87 -1.25
C LEU A 536 4.03 -16.32 -0.72
N PRO A 537 4.49 -16.52 0.53
CA PRO A 537 4.24 -17.77 1.23
C PRO A 537 2.75 -18.14 1.23
N PHE A 538 2.44 -19.42 1.01
CA PHE A 538 1.05 -19.90 0.94
C PHE A 538 0.23 -19.56 2.18
N SER A 539 0.86 -19.61 3.34
CA SER A 539 0.24 -19.33 4.64
C SER A 539 -0.35 -17.91 4.72
N LEU A 540 0.28 -16.92 4.07
CA LEU A 540 -0.25 -15.55 3.95
C LEU A 540 -1.51 -15.52 3.09
N SER A 541 -1.45 -16.12 1.90
CA SER A 541 -2.59 -16.17 0.97
C SER A 541 -3.79 -16.91 1.58
N ALA A 542 -3.54 -17.94 2.39
CA ALA A 542 -4.58 -18.67 3.12
C ALA A 542 -5.26 -17.79 4.19
N GLY A 543 -4.49 -17.00 4.95
CA GLY A 543 -5.03 -16.04 5.91
C GLY A 543 -5.90 -14.96 5.26
N ILE A 544 -5.45 -14.43 4.11
CA ILE A 544 -6.22 -13.47 3.32
C ILE A 544 -7.52 -14.10 2.80
N MET A 545 -7.45 -15.33 2.28
CA MET A 545 -8.65 -16.05 1.81
C MET A 545 -9.67 -16.28 2.92
N ALA A 546 -9.24 -16.54 4.15
CA ALA A 546 -10.15 -16.69 5.30
C ALA A 546 -11.01 -15.43 5.52
N GLY A 547 -10.43 -14.23 5.42
CA GLY A 547 -11.17 -12.96 5.45
C GLY A 547 -12.14 -12.82 4.27
N GLY A 548 -11.71 -13.19 3.07
CA GLY A 548 -12.55 -13.23 1.87
C GLY A 548 -13.76 -14.16 2.02
N VAL A 549 -13.59 -15.31 2.68
CA VAL A 549 -14.70 -16.23 2.99
C VAL A 549 -15.71 -15.59 3.93
N VAL A 550 -15.26 -14.88 4.99
CA VAL A 550 -16.21 -14.14 5.87
C VAL A 550 -17.00 -13.11 5.05
N ARG A 551 -16.36 -12.40 4.12
CA ARG A 551 -17.04 -11.46 3.22
C ARG A 551 -18.13 -12.16 2.38
N ILE A 552 -17.84 -13.34 1.81
CA ILE A 552 -18.84 -14.14 1.08
C ILE A 552 -20.06 -14.45 1.96
N LEU A 553 -19.81 -14.86 3.21
CA LEU A 553 -20.89 -15.21 4.13
C LEU A 553 -21.77 -14.00 4.47
N VAL A 554 -21.15 -12.81 4.61
CA VAL A 554 -21.86 -11.55 4.86
C VAL A 554 -22.72 -11.16 3.64
N GLU A 555 -22.15 -11.19 2.43
CA GLU A 555 -22.84 -10.79 1.19
C GLU A 555 -23.96 -11.75 0.79
N LYS A 556 -23.79 -13.06 1.04
CA LYS A 556 -24.82 -14.08 0.76
C LYS A 556 -26.00 -14.05 1.73
N LYS A 557 -25.90 -13.36 2.87
CA LYS A 557 -27.00 -13.27 3.82
C LYS A 557 -28.17 -12.50 3.21
N LYS A 558 -29.39 -13.09 3.30
CA LYS A 558 -30.63 -12.48 2.81
C LYS A 558 -30.85 -11.11 3.46
N GLY A 559 -31.36 -10.16 2.71
CA GLY A 559 -31.65 -8.80 3.14
C GLY A 559 -31.85 -7.87 1.97
N THR A 560 -32.30 -6.65 2.23
CA THR A 560 -32.39 -5.56 1.26
C THR A 560 -30.98 -5.12 0.84
N GLU A 561 -30.84 -4.47 -0.29
CA GLU A 561 -29.54 -3.94 -0.74
C GLU A 561 -28.95 -2.92 0.26
N LYS A 562 -29.80 -2.15 0.95
CA LYS A 562 -29.40 -1.23 2.01
C LYS A 562 -28.80 -1.97 3.21
N GLU A 563 -29.45 -3.06 3.67
CA GLU A 563 -28.94 -3.90 4.76
C GLU A 563 -27.63 -4.59 4.40
N LYS A 564 -27.52 -5.13 3.19
CA LYS A 564 -26.28 -5.75 2.71
C LYS A 564 -25.13 -4.74 2.69
N LYS A 565 -25.37 -3.53 2.17
CA LYS A 565 -24.39 -2.45 2.17
C LYS A 565 -23.99 -2.08 3.61
N ALA A 566 -24.95 -1.89 4.51
CA ALA A 566 -24.67 -1.55 5.91
C ALA A 566 -23.80 -2.61 6.62
N ARG A 567 -24.11 -3.92 6.42
CA ARG A 567 -23.30 -5.03 6.97
C ARG A 567 -21.87 -5.00 6.43
N THR A 568 -21.74 -4.79 5.13
CA THR A 568 -20.44 -4.71 4.45
C THR A 568 -19.62 -3.54 4.97
N ASP A 569 -20.21 -2.35 5.04
CA ASP A 569 -19.54 -1.12 5.49
C ASP A 569 -19.12 -1.25 6.97
N ARG A 570 -19.94 -1.83 7.82
CA ARG A 570 -19.57 -2.09 9.22
C ARG A 570 -18.39 -3.07 9.33
N GLY A 571 -18.35 -4.10 8.49
CA GLY A 571 -17.23 -5.02 8.40
C GLY A 571 -15.94 -4.32 7.91
N LEU A 572 -16.05 -3.42 6.93
CA LEU A 572 -14.93 -2.60 6.46
C LEU A 572 -14.35 -1.73 7.57
N LEU A 573 -15.19 -1.07 8.36
CA LEU A 573 -14.75 -0.26 9.51
C LEU A 573 -14.03 -1.10 10.56
N PHE A 574 -14.59 -2.25 10.93
CA PHE A 574 -13.98 -3.15 11.91
C PHE A 574 -12.63 -3.69 11.44
N THR A 575 -12.54 -4.16 10.20
CA THR A 575 -11.32 -4.71 9.61
C THR A 575 -10.25 -3.65 9.37
N SER A 576 -10.62 -2.41 9.02
CA SER A 576 -9.68 -1.28 8.98
C SER A 576 -9.06 -1.03 10.35
N GLY A 577 -9.86 -1.11 11.42
CA GLY A 577 -9.35 -1.09 12.79
C GLY A 577 -8.40 -2.25 13.08
N MET A 578 -8.75 -3.49 12.65
CA MET A 578 -7.89 -4.66 12.84
C MET A 578 -6.53 -4.49 12.17
N ILE A 579 -6.48 -4.00 10.95
CA ILE A 579 -5.25 -3.72 10.20
C ILE A 579 -4.39 -2.70 10.94
N ALA A 580 -4.99 -1.59 11.37
CA ALA A 580 -4.29 -0.55 12.12
C ALA A 580 -3.73 -1.06 13.45
N GLY A 581 -4.52 -1.81 14.22
CA GLY A 581 -4.12 -2.37 15.52
C GLY A 581 -2.96 -3.36 15.40
N GLU A 582 -3.03 -4.28 14.44
CA GLU A 582 -1.93 -5.21 14.17
C GLU A 582 -0.67 -4.49 13.68
N GLY A 583 -0.81 -3.52 12.77
CA GLY A 583 0.32 -2.75 12.26
C GLY A 583 1.05 -1.97 13.35
N ILE A 584 0.31 -1.32 14.26
CA ILE A 584 0.88 -0.60 15.42
C ILE A 584 1.65 -1.56 16.32
N ILE A 585 1.07 -2.71 16.66
CA ILE A 585 1.75 -3.71 17.49
C ILE A 585 2.93 -4.34 16.73
N GLY A 586 2.83 -4.55 15.41
CA GLY A 586 3.95 -5.01 14.59
C GLY A 586 5.18 -4.11 14.74
N ILE A 587 4.99 -2.79 14.65
CA ILE A 587 6.08 -1.82 14.86
C ILE A 587 6.59 -1.85 16.32
N LEU A 588 5.69 -1.95 17.30
CA LEU A 588 6.09 -2.08 18.70
C LEU A 588 6.97 -3.34 18.92
N LEU A 589 6.56 -4.47 18.34
CA LEU A 589 7.32 -5.72 18.44
C LEU A 589 8.68 -5.63 17.73
N ALA A 590 8.76 -4.92 16.59
CA ALA A 590 10.02 -4.64 15.93
C ALA A 590 10.96 -3.83 16.83
N ILE A 591 10.46 -2.81 17.53
CA ILE A 591 11.23 -2.05 18.52
C ILE A 591 11.73 -2.97 19.65
N LEU A 592 10.86 -3.81 20.19
CA LEU A 592 11.23 -4.75 21.27
C LEU A 592 12.28 -5.78 20.82
N ALA A 593 12.20 -6.24 19.56
CA ALA A 593 13.17 -7.17 18.98
C ALA A 593 14.55 -6.52 18.85
N VAL A 594 14.62 -5.30 18.30
CA VAL A 594 15.89 -4.54 18.18
C VAL A 594 16.50 -4.22 19.54
N LEU A 595 15.67 -3.91 20.54
CA LEU A 595 16.11 -3.68 21.92
C LEU A 595 16.44 -4.99 22.68
N LYS A 596 16.23 -6.15 22.06
CA LYS A 596 16.44 -7.50 22.67
C LYS A 596 15.63 -7.70 23.97
N ILE A 597 14.44 -7.09 24.03
CA ILE A 597 13.50 -7.21 25.16
C ILE A 597 12.42 -8.25 24.86
N ASP A 598 12.21 -8.59 23.59
CA ASP A 598 11.24 -9.57 23.10
C ASP A 598 11.31 -10.91 23.85
N SER A 599 12.52 -11.43 24.08
CA SER A 599 12.72 -12.68 24.82
C SER A 599 12.23 -12.65 26.28
N LYS A 600 12.13 -11.45 26.89
CA LYS A 600 11.72 -11.28 28.29
C LYS A 600 10.21 -11.32 28.49
N ILE A 601 9.44 -11.13 27.43
CA ILE A 601 7.97 -11.11 27.48
C ILE A 601 7.34 -12.43 27.02
N ILE A 602 8.15 -13.37 26.56
CA ILE A 602 7.70 -14.70 26.13
C ILE A 602 7.16 -15.47 27.34
N LEU A 603 5.94 -15.99 27.20
CA LEU A 603 5.33 -16.82 28.23
C LEU A 603 5.94 -18.24 28.23
N PRO A 604 6.07 -18.87 29.42
CA PRO A 604 6.61 -20.24 29.53
C PRO A 604 5.65 -21.31 28.99
N PHE A 605 4.44 -20.92 28.59
CA PHE A 605 3.41 -21.81 28.08
C PHE A 605 2.96 -21.35 26.70
N GLN A 606 2.92 -22.27 25.74
CA GLN A 606 2.42 -22.04 24.39
C GLN A 606 1.27 -23.01 24.08
N LEU A 607 0.19 -22.48 23.54
CA LEU A 607 -0.93 -23.28 23.06
C LEU A 607 -0.51 -24.15 21.86
N PRO A 608 -1.05 -25.36 21.72
CA PRO A 608 -0.83 -26.19 20.55
C PRO A 608 -1.42 -25.52 19.29
N GLN A 609 -0.98 -25.95 18.11
CA GLN A 609 -1.44 -25.38 16.83
C GLN A 609 -2.97 -25.35 16.68
N ILE A 610 -3.67 -26.36 17.22
CA ILE A 610 -5.13 -26.41 17.26
C ILE A 610 -5.71 -25.23 18.05
N GLY A 611 -5.08 -24.83 19.15
CA GLY A 611 -5.47 -23.67 19.94
C GLY A 611 -5.36 -22.35 19.15
N SER A 612 -4.29 -22.18 18.38
CA SER A 612 -4.13 -21.03 17.47
C SER A 612 -5.26 -20.99 16.42
N LEU A 613 -5.59 -22.13 15.84
CA LEU A 613 -6.67 -22.22 14.84
C LEU A 613 -8.04 -21.87 15.45
N ILE A 614 -8.33 -22.36 16.66
CA ILE A 614 -9.59 -22.05 17.36
C ILE A 614 -9.70 -20.55 17.63
N LEU A 615 -8.63 -19.91 18.10
CA LEU A 615 -8.61 -18.46 18.34
C LEU A 615 -8.84 -17.68 17.05
N PHE A 616 -8.25 -18.10 15.94
CA PHE A 616 -8.47 -17.46 14.65
C PHE A 616 -9.91 -17.64 14.15
N ILE A 617 -10.48 -18.84 14.25
CA ILE A 617 -11.89 -19.08 13.92
C ILE A 617 -12.81 -18.23 14.80
N ALA A 618 -12.49 -18.08 16.09
CA ALA A 618 -13.23 -17.20 16.97
C ALA A 618 -13.17 -15.73 16.54
N LEU A 619 -12.00 -15.27 16.08
CA LEU A 619 -11.83 -13.92 15.51
C LEU A 619 -12.66 -13.73 14.24
N LEU A 620 -12.66 -14.70 13.31
CA LEU A 620 -13.48 -14.66 12.10
C LEU A 620 -14.98 -14.67 12.41
N ALA A 621 -15.39 -15.47 13.39
CA ALA A 621 -16.77 -15.51 13.88
C ALA A 621 -17.17 -14.17 14.53
N LEU A 622 -16.25 -13.53 15.27
CA LEU A 622 -16.46 -12.20 15.83
C LEU A 622 -16.64 -11.16 14.73
N LEU A 623 -15.77 -11.15 13.71
CA LEU A 623 -15.90 -10.28 12.54
C LEU A 623 -17.29 -10.45 11.89
N TYR A 624 -17.72 -11.69 11.64
CA TYR A 624 -19.04 -11.97 11.09
C TYR A 624 -20.16 -11.42 11.98
N LYS A 625 -20.09 -11.63 13.31
CA LYS A 625 -21.09 -11.10 14.27
C LYS A 625 -21.14 -9.57 14.27
N VAL A 626 -19.99 -8.90 14.16
CA VAL A 626 -19.92 -7.44 14.08
C VAL A 626 -20.64 -6.93 12.83
N CYS A 627 -20.43 -7.57 11.68
CA CYS A 627 -21.14 -7.24 10.45
C CYS A 627 -22.67 -7.38 10.63
N MET A 628 -23.14 -8.46 11.26
CA MET A 628 -24.55 -8.73 11.45
C MET A 628 -25.26 -7.79 12.45
N LYS A 629 -24.52 -7.06 13.30
CA LYS A 629 -25.14 -6.05 14.19
C LYS A 629 -25.71 -4.86 13.44
N ALA A 630 -25.28 -4.60 12.20
CA ALA A 630 -25.83 -3.54 11.35
C ALA A 630 -27.33 -3.71 11.05
N ASP A 631 -27.89 -4.91 11.23
CA ASP A 631 -29.32 -5.17 11.04
C ASP A 631 -30.19 -4.66 12.22
N LYS A 632 -29.56 -4.26 13.32
CA LYS A 632 -30.24 -3.86 14.56
C LYS A 632 -30.18 -2.36 14.83
N GLU A 633 -29.41 -1.63 14.04
CA GLU A 633 -29.26 -0.16 14.06
C GLU A 633 -29.92 0.44 12.82
#